data_c297ced896520edf8506f1923e720aa0
#
_entry.id   c297ced896520edf8506f1923e720aa0
#
_cell.length_a   1.000
_cell.length_b   1.000
_cell.length_c   1.000
_cell.angle_alpha   90.00
_cell.angle_beta   90.00
_cell.angle_gamma   90.00
#
_symmetry.space_group_name_H-M   'P 1'
#
loop_
_entity.id
_entity.type
_entity.pdbx_description
1 polymer ?
#
loop_
_entity_poly.entity_id
_entity_poly.type
_entity_poly.pdbx_seq_one_letter_code
_entity_poly.pdbx_strand_id
1 'polypeptide(L)'
;MRAPRLRSAVAASALALAIGGSALVGGAPAAAVTERTDGGAPTSAITGMWAWGNPIDPAVDARGQGQPQFEPQALADFAAAHKLRTVFVSVPWAADEGPFSDWLTDAVAALHAAGVTKVAALGGDAAWADDPSLAAAWTTAALRAAPFDAIQFDVEPWVVSSDAELPAVVTKLQTMYDRAKSAAGTVPIGADLPWWLAAKPQAGGGTAFDALLPRLKSVAIVAFSDHAAGSDGIVALAKPAATAAAAKRIPFTIGVETDTPEVAGGPAATFGDDTAALLETETAKVRSQLSSLRGYGGVTVEHLLSWQDLIARP
;
A
#
# COMPACT_ATOMS: atom_id res chain seq x y z
N MET A 1 -14.93 -14.56 -29.52
CA MET A 1 -15.21 -14.77 -28.09
C MET A 1 -15.15 -13.39 -27.43
N ARG A 2 -16.23 -12.92 -26.79
CA ARG A 2 -16.27 -11.58 -26.19
C ARG A 2 -15.57 -11.66 -24.83
N ALA A 3 -14.54 -10.84 -24.63
CA ALA A 3 -13.87 -10.66 -23.32
C ALA A 3 -14.86 -10.08 -22.30
N PRO A 4 -14.87 -10.54 -21.05
CA PRO A 4 -15.67 -9.93 -19.99
C PRO A 4 -15.16 -8.52 -19.71
N ARG A 5 -16.07 -7.56 -19.61
CA ARG A 5 -15.78 -6.20 -19.17
C ARG A 5 -15.49 -6.25 -17.67
N LEU A 6 -14.22 -6.28 -17.29
CA LEU A 6 -13.79 -6.03 -15.91
C LEU A 6 -14.02 -4.55 -15.61
N ARG A 7 -14.98 -4.27 -14.76
CA ARG A 7 -15.07 -3.00 -14.07
C ARG A 7 -14.08 -3.09 -12.90
N SER A 8 -12.98 -2.37 -12.98
CA SER A 8 -12.11 -2.12 -11.83
C SER A 8 -12.91 -1.28 -10.83
N ALA A 9 -13.53 -1.95 -9.87
CA ALA A 9 -14.04 -1.30 -8.68
C ALA A 9 -12.92 -1.39 -7.64
N VAL A 10 -12.24 -0.29 -7.42
CA VAL A 10 -11.45 -0.11 -6.20
C VAL A 10 -12.48 -0.05 -5.08
N ALA A 11 -12.72 -1.17 -4.43
CA ALA A 11 -13.56 -1.23 -3.26
C ALA A 11 -12.64 -1.28 -2.04
N ALA A 12 -12.32 -0.12 -1.49
CA ALA A 12 -11.81 -0.04 -0.13
C ALA A 12 -12.91 -0.51 0.82
N SER A 13 -12.81 -1.73 1.31
CA SER A 13 -13.76 -2.28 2.29
C SER A 13 -13.21 -2.10 3.69
N ALA A 14 -13.61 -1.02 4.36
CA ALA A 14 -13.46 -0.89 5.80
C ALA A 14 -14.54 -1.74 6.48
N LEU A 15 -14.13 -2.85 7.09
CA LEU A 15 -14.98 -3.64 7.96
C LEU A 15 -14.95 -3.02 9.37
N ALA A 16 -15.94 -2.22 9.71
CA ALA A 16 -16.13 -1.70 11.07
C ALA A 16 -16.54 -2.84 12.01
N LEU A 17 -15.61 -3.31 12.84
CA LEU A 17 -15.91 -4.20 13.94
C LEU A 17 -16.21 -3.36 15.20
N ALA A 18 -17.50 -3.24 15.55
CA ALA A 18 -17.90 -2.65 16.82
C ALA A 18 -17.54 -3.63 17.97
N ILE A 19 -16.53 -3.29 18.77
CA ILE A 19 -16.28 -3.95 20.04
C ILE A 19 -16.56 -2.93 21.15
N GLY A 20 -17.72 -3.08 21.78
CA GLY A 20 -18.03 -2.41 23.03
C GLY A 20 -17.34 -3.10 24.20
N GLY A 21 -16.61 -2.33 25.01
CA GLY A 21 -16.00 -2.85 26.24
C GLY A 21 -15.31 -1.72 27.02
N SER A 22 -16.04 -1.08 27.93
CA SER A 22 -15.49 -0.10 28.88
C SER A 22 -14.65 -0.81 29.95
N ALA A 23 -13.41 -0.39 30.15
CA ALA A 23 -12.67 -0.59 31.38
C ALA A 23 -11.79 0.62 31.67
N LEU A 24 -12.14 1.35 32.73
CA LEU A 24 -11.36 2.41 33.37
C LEU A 24 -10.16 1.78 34.10
N VAL A 25 -8.94 2.21 33.79
CA VAL A 25 -7.80 2.08 34.69
C VAL A 25 -6.93 3.33 34.60
N GLY A 26 -6.55 3.79 35.81
CA GLY A 26 -5.97 5.07 36.15
C GLY A 26 -4.65 5.44 35.47
N GLY A 27 -4.47 6.76 35.34
CA GLY A 27 -3.29 7.37 34.77
C GLY A 27 -2.08 7.37 35.73
N ALA A 28 -0.90 7.15 35.14
CA ALA A 28 0.39 7.54 35.69
C ALA A 28 0.95 8.72 34.89
N PRO A 29 1.70 9.65 35.51
CA PRO A 29 2.12 10.89 34.86
C PRO A 29 3.18 10.63 33.78
N ALA A 30 2.99 11.27 32.62
CA ALA A 30 3.95 11.25 31.53
C ALA A 30 5.24 11.99 31.91
N ALA A 31 6.36 11.31 31.80
CA ALA A 31 7.66 11.94 31.86
C ALA A 31 7.89 12.79 30.60
N ALA A 32 8.25 14.06 30.79
CA ALA A 32 8.60 14.97 29.72
C ALA A 32 9.85 14.47 28.98
N VAL A 33 9.71 14.11 27.73
CA VAL A 33 10.82 13.83 26.82
C VAL A 33 11.32 15.19 26.31
N THR A 34 12.55 15.55 26.67
CA THR A 34 13.23 16.74 26.18
C THR A 34 13.51 16.54 24.68
N GLU A 35 12.85 17.33 23.83
CA GLU A 35 13.17 17.40 22.39
C GLU A 35 14.59 17.95 22.21
N ARG A 36 15.43 17.16 21.54
CA ARG A 36 16.67 17.67 20.95
C ARG A 36 16.29 18.41 19.67
N THR A 37 16.43 19.73 19.73
CA THR A 37 16.33 20.59 18.54
C THR A 37 17.62 20.50 17.73
N ASP A 38 17.76 19.51 16.89
CA ASP A 38 18.66 19.58 15.75
C ASP A 38 17.92 20.37 14.66
N GLY A 39 18.44 21.57 14.31
CA GLY A 39 17.80 22.56 13.45
C GLY A 39 17.78 22.20 11.96
N GLY A 40 17.32 20.99 11.60
CA GLY A 40 16.93 20.61 10.25
C GLY A 40 15.40 20.57 10.18
N ALA A 41 14.82 21.11 9.10
CA ALA A 41 13.39 20.97 8.85
C ALA A 41 12.98 19.51 9.00
N PRO A 42 11.84 19.19 9.63
CA PRO A 42 11.40 17.82 9.83
C PRO A 42 11.30 17.14 8.44
N THR A 43 12.09 16.09 8.23
CA THR A 43 11.93 15.26 7.06
C THR A 43 10.54 14.61 7.16
N SER A 44 9.70 14.72 6.12
CA SER A 44 8.38 14.13 6.09
C SER A 44 8.43 12.67 6.55
N ALA A 45 7.42 12.23 7.28
CA ALA A 45 7.25 10.83 7.66
C ALA A 45 6.75 9.99 6.48
N ILE A 46 6.14 10.65 5.49
CA ILE A 46 5.63 10.02 4.27
C ILE A 46 6.82 9.78 3.34
N THR A 47 7.00 8.54 2.93
CA THR A 47 8.12 8.09 2.11
C THR A 47 7.69 7.35 0.86
N GLY A 48 6.40 7.06 0.72
CA GLY A 48 5.86 6.33 -0.42
C GLY A 48 4.45 6.75 -0.78
N MET A 49 4.03 6.33 -1.97
CA MET A 49 2.66 6.47 -2.44
C MET A 49 2.26 5.33 -3.35
N TRP A 50 0.96 5.07 -3.39
CA TRP A 50 0.32 4.31 -4.46
C TRP A 50 -0.13 5.26 -5.57
N ALA A 51 0.15 4.89 -6.81
CA ALA A 51 -0.17 5.64 -8.01
C ALA A 51 -1.09 4.78 -8.91
N TRP A 52 -2.38 4.77 -8.58
CA TRP A 52 -3.43 4.06 -9.31
C TRP A 52 -3.90 4.90 -10.48
N GLY A 53 -3.47 4.56 -11.68
CA GLY A 53 -3.88 5.26 -12.88
C GLY A 53 -2.86 5.22 -14.00
N ASN A 54 -3.19 5.84 -15.13
CA ASN A 54 -2.29 6.01 -16.25
C ASN A 54 -2.71 7.17 -17.15
N PRO A 55 -1.78 7.77 -17.93
CA PRO A 55 -2.07 8.92 -18.81
C PRO A 55 -2.56 8.50 -20.19
N ILE A 56 -2.55 7.21 -20.53
CA ILE A 56 -2.90 6.73 -21.87
C ILE A 56 -4.36 7.08 -22.17
N ASP A 57 -4.58 7.71 -23.33
CA ASP A 57 -5.92 8.06 -23.79
C ASP A 57 -6.75 6.77 -24.02
N PRO A 58 -7.94 6.64 -23.42
CA PRO A 58 -8.83 5.50 -23.67
C PRO A 58 -9.28 5.36 -25.12
N ALA A 59 -9.12 6.40 -25.96
CA ALA A 59 -9.32 6.30 -27.40
C ALA A 59 -8.17 5.59 -28.12
N VAL A 60 -6.97 5.57 -27.54
CA VAL A 60 -5.79 4.86 -28.05
C VAL A 60 -5.79 3.40 -27.59
N ASP A 61 -6.07 3.16 -26.31
CA ASP A 61 -6.18 1.84 -25.73
C ASP A 61 -7.28 1.82 -24.65
N ALA A 62 -8.19 0.86 -24.70
CA ALA A 62 -9.32 0.77 -23.79
C ALA A 62 -8.94 0.59 -22.31
N ARG A 63 -7.68 0.27 -21.98
CA ARG A 63 -7.12 0.21 -20.64
C ARG A 63 -6.62 1.58 -20.17
N GLY A 64 -6.57 2.57 -21.06
CA GLY A 64 -6.17 3.93 -20.77
C GLY A 64 -7.17 4.66 -19.88
N GLN A 65 -6.70 5.62 -19.11
CA GLN A 65 -7.50 6.45 -18.21
C GLN A 65 -7.39 7.95 -18.51
N GLY A 66 -6.43 8.34 -19.35
CA GLY A 66 -6.26 9.72 -19.80
C GLY A 66 -5.91 10.71 -18.68
N GLN A 67 -5.25 10.27 -17.64
CA GLN A 67 -4.98 11.07 -16.44
C GLN A 67 -3.60 11.73 -16.51
N PRO A 68 -3.48 13.04 -16.76
CA PRO A 68 -2.20 13.72 -16.95
C PRO A 68 -1.31 13.72 -15.70
N GLN A 69 -1.85 13.49 -14.53
CA GLN A 69 -1.10 13.39 -13.27
C GLN A 69 -0.14 12.18 -13.27
N PHE A 70 -0.36 11.20 -14.15
CA PHE A 70 0.48 10.02 -14.31
C PHE A 70 1.48 10.13 -15.47
N GLU A 71 1.58 11.29 -16.14
CA GLU A 71 2.68 11.55 -17.04
C GLU A 71 4.02 11.39 -16.29
N PRO A 72 5.07 10.85 -16.93
CA PRO A 72 6.34 10.56 -16.26
C PRO A 72 6.92 11.75 -15.49
N GLN A 73 6.88 12.94 -16.09
CA GLN A 73 7.41 14.14 -15.43
C GLN A 73 6.52 14.60 -14.27
N ALA A 74 5.19 14.48 -14.39
CA ALA A 74 4.27 14.85 -13.30
C ALA A 74 4.45 13.94 -12.07
N LEU A 75 4.62 12.62 -12.28
CA LEU A 75 4.96 11.67 -11.23
C LEU A 75 6.29 12.01 -10.56
N ALA A 76 7.31 12.32 -11.36
CA ALA A 76 8.65 12.66 -10.88
C ALA A 76 8.65 13.96 -10.07
N ASP A 77 7.97 15.01 -10.54
CA ASP A 77 7.87 16.30 -9.86
C ASP A 77 7.16 16.15 -8.51
N PHE A 78 6.06 15.39 -8.46
CA PHE A 78 5.35 15.11 -7.22
C PHE A 78 6.23 14.31 -6.24
N ALA A 79 6.88 13.26 -6.72
CA ALA A 79 7.77 12.44 -5.89
C ALA A 79 8.95 13.24 -5.33
N ALA A 80 9.55 14.13 -6.13
CA ALA A 80 10.64 15.02 -5.71
C ALA A 80 10.16 16.03 -4.66
N ALA A 81 9.01 16.68 -4.89
CA ALA A 81 8.43 17.67 -3.97
C ALA A 81 8.18 17.07 -2.59
N HIS A 82 7.72 15.81 -2.52
CA HIS A 82 7.43 15.09 -1.29
C HIS A 82 8.58 14.19 -0.81
N LYS A 83 9.73 14.18 -1.51
CA LYS A 83 10.94 13.38 -1.16
C LYS A 83 10.63 11.89 -1.02
N LEU A 84 9.79 11.37 -1.90
CA LEU A 84 9.38 9.97 -1.88
C LEU A 84 10.56 9.04 -2.19
N ARG A 85 10.57 7.90 -1.57
CA ARG A 85 11.58 6.84 -1.72
C ARG A 85 11.01 5.60 -2.40
N THR A 86 9.71 5.40 -2.30
CA THR A 86 8.99 4.27 -2.88
C THR A 86 7.75 4.76 -3.60
N VAL A 87 7.57 4.33 -4.85
CA VAL A 87 6.33 4.56 -5.61
C VAL A 87 5.85 3.23 -6.17
N PHE A 88 4.60 2.91 -5.88
CA PHE A 88 3.90 1.77 -6.44
C PHE A 88 3.09 2.25 -7.65
N VAL A 89 3.52 1.90 -8.87
CA VAL A 89 2.90 2.35 -10.12
C VAL A 89 1.96 1.29 -10.64
N SER A 90 0.69 1.63 -10.80
CA SER A 90 -0.33 0.74 -11.35
C SER A 90 0.04 0.28 -12.77
N VAL A 91 0.02 -1.03 -12.98
CA VAL A 91 0.34 -1.66 -14.26
C VAL A 91 -0.90 -2.40 -14.77
N PRO A 92 -1.46 -2.02 -15.93
CA PRO A 92 -2.63 -2.68 -16.47
C PRO A 92 -2.33 -4.11 -16.91
N TRP A 93 -3.37 -4.90 -17.10
CA TRP A 93 -3.26 -6.24 -17.68
C TRP A 93 -2.60 -6.16 -19.08
N ALA A 94 -1.71 -7.12 -19.37
CA ALA A 94 -0.95 -7.18 -20.63
C ALA A 94 -0.24 -5.85 -20.98
N ALA A 95 0.46 -5.28 -20.02
CA ALA A 95 1.14 -3.99 -20.18
C ALA A 95 2.33 -4.03 -21.17
N ASP A 96 2.83 -5.22 -21.51
CA ASP A 96 3.82 -5.46 -22.55
C ASP A 96 3.24 -5.37 -23.98
N GLU A 97 1.94 -5.10 -24.09
CA GLU A 97 1.23 -4.87 -25.36
C GLU A 97 0.67 -3.45 -25.42
N GLY A 98 0.71 -2.85 -26.61
CA GLY A 98 0.20 -1.49 -26.84
C GLY A 98 1.12 -0.39 -26.29
N PRO A 99 0.57 0.79 -25.90
CA PRO A 99 1.36 1.99 -25.60
C PRO A 99 1.95 2.01 -24.18
N PHE A 100 1.69 1.00 -23.34
CA PHE A 100 2.04 1.05 -21.91
C PHE A 100 3.53 0.86 -21.64
N SER A 101 4.24 0.06 -22.44
CA SER A 101 5.68 -0.19 -22.21
C SER A 101 6.52 1.07 -22.28
N ASP A 102 6.27 1.94 -23.24
CA ASP A 102 7.00 3.20 -23.37
C ASP A 102 6.71 4.10 -22.19
N TRP A 103 5.43 4.33 -21.86
CA TRP A 103 5.03 5.11 -20.70
C TRP A 103 5.63 4.59 -19.40
N LEU A 104 5.53 3.29 -19.11
CA LEU A 104 6.04 2.69 -17.87
C LEU A 104 7.56 2.80 -17.77
N THR A 105 8.27 2.60 -18.90
CA THR A 105 9.74 2.76 -18.96
C THR A 105 10.14 4.19 -18.63
N ASP A 106 9.46 5.17 -19.23
CA ASP A 106 9.73 6.58 -19.00
C ASP A 106 9.37 7.00 -17.57
N ALA A 107 8.25 6.48 -17.01
CA ALA A 107 7.84 6.76 -15.64
C ALA A 107 8.86 6.20 -14.61
N VAL A 108 9.34 4.97 -14.80
CA VAL A 108 10.37 4.38 -13.95
C VAL A 108 11.65 5.22 -14.00
N ALA A 109 12.11 5.60 -15.21
CA ALA A 109 13.32 6.41 -15.38
C ALA A 109 13.19 7.79 -14.73
N ALA A 110 12.04 8.49 -14.94
CA ALA A 110 11.77 9.81 -14.38
C ALA A 110 11.70 9.78 -12.84
N LEU A 111 11.04 8.77 -12.25
CA LEU A 111 10.96 8.58 -10.81
C LEU A 111 12.35 8.34 -10.19
N HIS A 112 13.20 7.51 -10.82
CA HIS A 112 14.58 7.31 -10.37
C HIS A 112 15.40 8.61 -10.45
N ALA A 113 15.26 9.36 -11.53
CA ALA A 113 15.92 10.67 -11.68
C ALA A 113 15.47 11.67 -10.60
N ALA A 114 14.23 11.58 -10.12
CA ALA A 114 13.67 12.35 -9.01
C ALA A 114 14.13 11.89 -7.61
N GLY A 115 14.93 10.81 -7.53
CA GLY A 115 15.46 10.29 -6.26
C GLY A 115 14.64 9.19 -5.60
N VAL A 116 13.61 8.68 -6.26
CA VAL A 116 12.88 7.48 -5.84
C VAL A 116 13.82 6.27 -5.94
N THR A 117 13.97 5.54 -4.85
CA THR A 117 14.92 4.42 -4.77
C THR A 117 14.27 3.06 -5.03
N LYS A 118 12.94 3.01 -5.05
CA LYS A 118 12.15 1.81 -5.35
C LYS A 118 10.91 2.19 -6.14
N VAL A 119 10.85 1.76 -7.38
CA VAL A 119 9.66 1.85 -8.23
C VAL A 119 9.14 0.44 -8.44
N ALA A 120 7.95 0.12 -7.92
CA ALA A 120 7.39 -1.21 -8.02
C ALA A 120 6.16 -1.24 -8.95
N ALA A 121 6.06 -2.29 -9.76
CA ALA A 121 4.83 -2.55 -10.50
C ALA A 121 3.73 -2.96 -9.52
N LEU A 122 2.63 -2.22 -9.52
CA LEU A 122 1.49 -2.39 -8.64
C LEU A 122 0.34 -3.05 -9.41
N GLY A 123 -0.24 -4.09 -8.84
CA GLY A 123 -1.43 -4.70 -9.39
C GLY A 123 -2.06 -5.72 -8.46
N GLY A 124 -3.35 -5.93 -8.63
CA GLY A 124 -4.10 -6.86 -7.82
C GLY A 124 -5.52 -7.07 -8.36
N ASP A 125 -6.02 -8.27 -8.14
CA ASP A 125 -7.41 -8.64 -8.33
C ASP A 125 -7.69 -9.83 -7.39
N ALA A 126 -8.80 -9.81 -6.67
CA ALA A 126 -9.18 -10.86 -5.73
C ALA A 126 -9.22 -12.26 -6.38
N ALA A 127 -9.59 -12.34 -7.68
CA ALA A 127 -9.63 -13.57 -8.44
C ALA A 127 -8.26 -14.25 -8.62
N TRP A 128 -7.15 -13.51 -8.46
CA TRP A 128 -5.82 -14.10 -8.58
C TRP A 128 -5.50 -15.11 -7.47
N ALA A 129 -6.16 -14.99 -6.33
CA ALA A 129 -6.06 -15.98 -5.27
C ALA A 129 -6.67 -17.34 -5.69
N ASP A 130 -7.72 -17.31 -6.49
CA ASP A 130 -8.38 -18.53 -7.02
C ASP A 130 -7.68 -19.08 -8.26
N ASP A 131 -7.13 -18.20 -9.10
CA ASP A 131 -6.32 -18.59 -10.27
C ASP A 131 -4.93 -17.92 -10.21
N PRO A 132 -3.95 -18.54 -9.54
CA PRO A 132 -2.58 -18.03 -9.42
C PRO A 132 -1.85 -17.85 -10.75
N SER A 133 -2.35 -18.44 -11.86
CA SER A 133 -1.75 -18.25 -13.18
C SER A 133 -1.95 -16.84 -13.70
N LEU A 134 -3.01 -16.14 -13.28
CA LEU A 134 -3.28 -14.75 -13.63
C LEU A 134 -2.22 -13.82 -13.02
N ALA A 135 -1.92 -13.97 -11.72
CA ALA A 135 -0.86 -13.21 -11.07
C ALA A 135 0.51 -13.42 -11.73
N ALA A 136 0.83 -14.67 -12.10
CA ALA A 136 2.09 -15.00 -12.78
C ALA A 136 2.15 -14.40 -14.20
N ALA A 137 1.06 -14.46 -14.96
CA ALA A 137 0.98 -13.86 -16.30
C ALA A 137 1.12 -12.34 -16.25
N TRP A 138 0.39 -11.68 -15.32
CA TRP A 138 0.52 -10.24 -15.09
C TRP A 138 1.94 -9.85 -14.67
N THR A 139 2.55 -10.58 -13.73
CA THR A 139 3.93 -10.34 -13.31
C THR A 139 4.91 -10.40 -14.49
N THR A 140 4.75 -11.40 -15.37
CA THR A 140 5.57 -11.54 -16.56
C THR A 140 5.40 -10.35 -17.52
N ALA A 141 4.16 -9.93 -17.77
CA ALA A 141 3.86 -8.79 -18.64
C ALA A 141 4.40 -7.48 -18.06
N ALA A 142 4.22 -7.24 -16.75
CA ALA A 142 4.73 -6.05 -16.07
C ALA A 142 6.27 -5.93 -16.20
N LEU A 143 7.00 -7.03 -15.96
CA LEU A 143 8.46 -7.03 -16.03
C LEU A 143 9.02 -6.99 -17.46
N ARG A 144 8.22 -7.33 -18.46
CA ARG A 144 8.56 -7.10 -19.87
C ARG A 144 8.29 -5.68 -20.30
N ALA A 145 7.27 -5.04 -19.71
CA ALA A 145 6.88 -3.68 -20.04
C ALA A 145 7.90 -2.64 -19.58
N ALA A 146 8.47 -2.78 -18.36
CA ALA A 146 9.43 -1.82 -17.84
C ALA A 146 10.37 -2.44 -16.78
N PRO A 147 11.54 -1.82 -16.51
CA PRO A 147 12.54 -2.33 -15.57
C PRO A 147 12.20 -1.95 -14.11
N PHE A 148 11.12 -2.48 -13.58
CA PHE A 148 10.72 -2.26 -12.19
C PHE A 148 11.70 -2.89 -11.20
N ASP A 149 11.90 -2.23 -10.05
CA ASP A 149 12.74 -2.74 -8.95
C ASP A 149 12.05 -3.86 -8.17
N ALA A 150 10.72 -3.89 -8.17
CA ALA A 150 9.92 -4.86 -7.44
C ALA A 150 8.51 -5.04 -8.06
N ILE A 151 7.83 -6.08 -7.61
CA ILE A 151 6.39 -6.26 -7.80
C ILE A 151 5.71 -5.98 -6.47
N GLN A 152 4.59 -5.27 -6.49
CA GLN A 152 3.71 -5.06 -5.33
C GLN A 152 2.33 -5.60 -5.65
N PHE A 153 1.83 -6.51 -4.82
CA PHE A 153 0.52 -7.11 -4.96
C PHE A 153 -0.47 -6.47 -4.00
N ASP A 154 -1.57 -5.99 -4.54
CA ASP A 154 -2.75 -5.56 -3.80
C ASP A 154 -3.91 -6.52 -4.12
N VAL A 155 -3.85 -7.72 -3.55
CA VAL A 155 -4.80 -8.81 -3.80
C VAL A 155 -5.60 -9.08 -2.54
N GLU A 156 -6.86 -8.71 -2.55
CA GLU A 156 -7.73 -8.65 -1.38
C GLU A 156 -8.91 -9.67 -1.43
N PRO A 157 -8.65 -10.98 -1.42
CA PRO A 157 -9.71 -11.98 -1.52
C PRO A 157 -10.61 -12.05 -0.27
N TRP A 158 -10.19 -11.46 0.83
CA TRP A 158 -10.98 -11.33 2.06
C TRP A 158 -12.19 -10.41 1.93
N VAL A 159 -12.22 -9.52 0.94
CA VAL A 159 -13.36 -8.63 0.67
C VAL A 159 -14.64 -9.40 0.33
N VAL A 160 -14.48 -10.59 -0.28
CA VAL A 160 -15.58 -11.46 -0.70
C VAL A 160 -15.64 -12.77 0.11
N SER A 161 -14.83 -12.92 1.17
CA SER A 161 -14.74 -14.13 1.97
C SER A 161 -15.18 -13.88 3.41
N SER A 162 -15.72 -14.90 4.06
CA SER A 162 -16.03 -14.88 5.49
C SER A 162 -14.80 -15.14 6.35
N ASP A 163 -14.85 -14.78 7.64
CA ASP A 163 -13.79 -15.09 8.61
C ASP A 163 -13.49 -16.60 8.71
N ALA A 164 -14.48 -17.44 8.52
CA ALA A 164 -14.31 -18.91 8.56
C ALA A 164 -13.50 -19.42 7.35
N GLU A 165 -13.54 -18.72 6.22
CA GLU A 165 -12.80 -19.06 5.00
C GLU A 165 -11.38 -18.52 4.99
N LEU A 166 -11.06 -17.57 5.88
CA LEU A 166 -9.75 -16.89 5.90
C LEU A 166 -8.54 -17.83 5.89
N PRO A 167 -8.51 -18.97 6.65
CA PRO A 167 -7.39 -19.90 6.57
C PRO A 167 -7.17 -20.50 5.18
N ALA A 168 -8.25 -20.76 4.44
CA ALA A 168 -8.20 -21.25 3.06
C ALA A 168 -7.74 -20.14 2.10
N VAL A 169 -8.23 -18.92 2.29
CA VAL A 169 -7.81 -17.71 1.55
C VAL A 169 -6.31 -17.47 1.71
N VAL A 170 -5.78 -17.55 2.92
CA VAL A 170 -4.33 -17.43 3.17
C VAL A 170 -3.54 -18.50 2.41
N THR A 171 -4.02 -19.74 2.36
CA THR A 171 -3.37 -20.81 1.60
C THR A 171 -3.38 -20.53 0.09
N LYS A 172 -4.47 -20.00 -0.44
CA LYS A 172 -4.56 -19.57 -1.85
C LYS A 172 -3.57 -18.45 -2.17
N LEU A 173 -3.50 -17.41 -1.32
CA LEU A 173 -2.52 -16.33 -1.45
C LEU A 173 -1.07 -16.84 -1.38
N GLN A 174 -0.79 -17.77 -0.51
CA GLN A 174 0.54 -18.40 -0.47
C GLN A 174 0.90 -19.06 -1.81
N THR A 175 -0.04 -19.79 -2.41
CA THR A 175 0.16 -20.43 -3.71
C THR A 175 0.33 -19.37 -4.82
N MET A 176 -0.46 -18.31 -4.78
CA MET A 176 -0.36 -17.18 -5.71
C MET A 176 1.02 -16.52 -5.64
N TYR A 177 1.51 -16.17 -4.43
CA TYR A 177 2.83 -15.57 -4.25
C TYR A 177 3.96 -16.50 -4.71
N ASP A 178 3.85 -17.81 -4.46
CA ASP A 178 4.85 -18.79 -4.93
C ASP A 178 4.90 -18.84 -6.47
N ARG A 179 3.75 -18.77 -7.14
CA ARG A 179 3.66 -18.69 -8.61
C ARG A 179 4.20 -17.38 -9.15
N ALA A 180 3.77 -16.25 -8.57
CA ALA A 180 4.24 -14.93 -8.97
C ALA A 180 5.76 -14.77 -8.77
N LYS A 181 6.30 -15.27 -7.66
CA LYS A 181 7.73 -15.29 -7.39
C LYS A 181 8.51 -16.08 -8.44
N SER A 182 7.97 -17.21 -8.90
CA SER A 182 8.59 -17.98 -9.98
C SER A 182 8.61 -17.21 -11.29
N ALA A 183 7.56 -16.44 -11.60
CA ALA A 183 7.48 -15.58 -12.78
C ALA A 183 8.40 -14.34 -12.66
N ALA A 184 8.52 -13.77 -11.45
CA ALA A 184 9.36 -12.62 -11.16
C ALA A 184 10.87 -12.93 -11.20
N GLY A 185 11.27 -14.19 -11.08
CA GLY A 185 12.69 -14.59 -11.09
C GLY A 185 13.46 -13.99 -9.91
N THR A 186 14.39 -13.07 -10.19
CA THR A 186 15.20 -12.39 -9.18
C THR A 186 14.56 -11.10 -8.65
N VAL A 187 13.53 -10.58 -9.31
CA VAL A 187 12.83 -9.37 -8.89
C VAL A 187 12.04 -9.65 -7.60
N PRO A 188 12.23 -8.86 -6.54
CA PRO A 188 11.54 -9.08 -5.28
C PRO A 188 10.03 -8.81 -5.41
N ILE A 189 9.23 -9.60 -4.68
CA ILE A 189 7.80 -9.37 -4.56
C ILE A 189 7.44 -8.85 -3.17
N GLY A 190 6.54 -7.88 -3.10
CA GLY A 190 5.90 -7.35 -1.91
C GLY A 190 4.38 -7.46 -2.00
N ALA A 191 3.70 -7.12 -0.92
CA ALA A 191 2.24 -7.09 -0.88
C ALA A 191 1.71 -6.01 0.06
N ASP A 192 0.52 -5.53 -0.25
CA ASP A 192 -0.32 -4.73 0.63
C ASP A 192 -1.11 -5.70 1.52
N LEU A 193 -0.93 -5.59 2.81
CA LEU A 193 -1.55 -6.50 3.78
C LEU A 193 -2.25 -5.70 4.87
N PRO A 194 -3.56 -5.91 5.09
CA PRO A 194 -4.27 -5.22 6.13
C PRO A 194 -3.77 -5.63 7.53
N TRP A 195 -3.67 -4.66 8.40
CA TRP A 195 -3.17 -4.79 9.78
C TRP A 195 -3.85 -5.91 10.58
N TRP A 196 -5.15 -6.11 10.37
CA TRP A 196 -5.95 -7.05 11.13
C TRP A 196 -5.60 -8.53 10.87
N LEU A 197 -4.89 -8.85 9.78
CA LEU A 197 -4.36 -10.20 9.55
C LEU A 197 -3.42 -10.66 10.67
N ALA A 198 -2.76 -9.72 11.36
CA ALA A 198 -1.92 -10.02 12.51
C ALA A 198 -2.71 -10.38 13.79
N ALA A 199 -4.03 -10.19 13.79
CA ALA A 199 -4.93 -10.61 14.86
C ALA A 199 -5.71 -11.89 14.54
N LYS A 200 -5.63 -12.40 13.30
CA LYS A 200 -6.38 -13.59 12.86
C LYS A 200 -5.50 -14.84 13.02
N PRO A 201 -5.90 -15.81 13.87
CA PRO A 201 -5.13 -17.04 14.04
C PRO A 201 -5.14 -17.87 12.76
N GLN A 202 -4.03 -18.59 12.51
CA GLN A 202 -3.86 -19.47 11.37
C GLN A 202 -3.71 -20.93 11.82
N ALA A 203 -4.21 -21.87 11.03
CA ALA A 203 -4.00 -23.29 11.25
C ALA A 203 -2.48 -23.62 11.26
N GLY A 204 -2.04 -24.34 12.27
CA GLY A 204 -0.62 -24.65 12.46
C GLY A 204 0.14 -23.66 13.35
N GLY A 205 -0.54 -22.64 13.88
CA GLY A 205 0.02 -21.64 14.81
C GLY A 205 0.42 -20.33 14.13
N GLY A 206 0.57 -19.28 14.93
CA GLY A 206 0.81 -17.92 14.44
C GLY A 206 -0.46 -17.26 13.87
N THR A 207 -0.25 -16.22 13.09
CA THR A 207 -1.33 -15.42 12.51
C THR A 207 -1.38 -15.55 10.98
N ALA A 208 -2.49 -15.13 10.37
CA ALA A 208 -2.61 -15.04 8.91
C ALA A 208 -1.50 -14.17 8.30
N PHE A 209 -1.16 -13.06 8.97
CA PHE A 209 -0.05 -12.19 8.57
C PHE A 209 1.29 -12.95 8.59
N ASP A 210 1.59 -13.66 9.71
CA ASP A 210 2.82 -14.45 9.85
C ASP A 210 2.98 -15.52 8.76
N ALA A 211 1.87 -16.11 8.32
CA ALA A 211 1.85 -17.17 7.31
C ALA A 211 2.21 -16.67 5.91
N LEU A 212 1.93 -15.39 5.59
CA LEU A 212 2.22 -14.78 4.28
C LEU A 212 3.66 -14.26 4.19
N LEU A 213 4.22 -13.72 5.27
CA LEU A 213 5.53 -13.06 5.30
C LEU A 213 6.69 -13.84 4.67
N PRO A 214 6.82 -15.19 4.82
CA PRO A 214 7.98 -15.91 4.26
C PRO A 214 8.11 -15.86 2.73
N ARG A 215 7.05 -15.48 2.04
CA ARG A 215 7.00 -15.38 0.57
C ARG A 215 7.34 -13.99 0.05
N LEU A 216 7.31 -12.99 0.94
CA LEU A 216 7.42 -11.58 0.61
C LEU A 216 8.80 -11.02 0.98
N LYS A 217 9.25 -10.01 0.23
CA LYS A 217 10.49 -9.26 0.49
C LYS A 217 10.22 -7.87 1.07
N SER A 218 8.99 -7.39 1.00
CA SER A 218 8.51 -6.18 1.66
C SER A 218 6.99 -6.27 1.83
N VAL A 219 6.44 -5.48 2.77
CA VAL A 219 5.00 -5.34 2.95
C VAL A 219 4.65 -3.86 3.16
N ALA A 220 3.52 -3.42 2.61
CA ALA A 220 2.86 -2.22 3.09
C ALA A 220 1.71 -2.68 4.01
N ILE A 221 1.75 -2.24 5.25
CA ILE A 221 0.74 -2.58 6.25
C ILE A 221 -0.37 -1.55 6.15
N VAL A 222 -1.48 -1.94 5.56
CA VAL A 222 -2.67 -1.09 5.41
C VAL A 222 -3.32 -0.93 6.79
N ALA A 223 -3.24 0.30 7.34
CA ALA A 223 -3.74 0.65 8.68
C ALA A 223 -4.49 1.98 8.60
N PHE A 224 -5.58 1.97 7.83
CA PHE A 224 -6.37 3.13 7.52
C PHE A 224 -7.09 3.67 8.77
N SER A 225 -6.68 4.84 9.20
CA SER A 225 -7.25 5.66 10.26
C SER A 225 -6.74 7.09 10.07
N ASP A 226 -7.51 8.08 10.49
CA ASP A 226 -7.24 9.53 10.39
C ASP A 226 -6.38 10.07 11.53
N HIS A 227 -5.98 9.23 12.48
CA HIS A 227 -5.21 9.62 13.67
C HIS A 227 -4.20 8.54 14.08
N ALA A 228 -3.08 8.96 14.68
CA ALA A 228 -2.02 8.05 15.07
C ALA A 228 -2.27 7.34 16.40
N ALA A 229 -2.87 8.05 17.36
CA ALA A 229 -2.98 7.62 18.77
C ALA A 229 -4.37 7.05 19.06
N GLY A 230 -4.50 6.30 20.18
CA GLY A 230 -5.75 5.63 20.55
C GLY A 230 -5.74 4.15 20.19
N SER A 231 -6.78 3.43 20.62
CA SER A 231 -6.91 1.98 20.36
C SER A 231 -7.24 1.66 18.90
N ASP A 232 -7.81 2.61 18.20
CA ASP A 232 -8.24 2.61 16.81
C ASP A 232 -7.33 3.46 15.90
N GLY A 233 -6.29 4.09 16.48
CA GLY A 233 -5.31 4.87 15.74
C GLY A 233 -4.29 4.00 15.00
N ILE A 234 -3.69 4.57 13.97
CA ILE A 234 -2.74 3.91 13.05
C ILE A 234 -1.67 3.10 13.79
N VAL A 235 -1.10 3.66 14.87
CA VAL A 235 -0.02 3.00 15.61
C VAL A 235 -0.51 1.73 16.29
N ALA A 236 -1.67 1.77 16.98
CA ALA A 236 -2.22 0.62 17.67
C ALA A 236 -2.63 -0.47 16.69
N LEU A 237 -3.25 -0.10 15.58
CA LEU A 237 -3.66 -1.00 14.50
C LEU A 237 -2.45 -1.68 13.87
N ALA A 238 -1.45 -0.91 13.43
CA ALA A 238 -0.31 -1.43 12.69
C ALA A 238 0.71 -2.20 13.54
N LYS A 239 0.84 -1.90 14.84
CA LYS A 239 1.94 -2.38 15.69
C LYS A 239 2.11 -3.89 15.73
N PRO A 240 1.06 -4.74 15.84
CA PRO A 240 1.22 -6.19 15.80
C PRO A 240 1.86 -6.68 14.48
N ALA A 241 1.37 -6.23 13.33
CA ALA A 241 1.89 -6.57 12.01
C ALA A 241 3.32 -6.05 11.81
N ALA A 242 3.59 -4.79 12.20
CA ALA A 242 4.91 -4.18 12.15
C ALA A 242 5.94 -4.94 13.01
N THR A 243 5.55 -5.39 14.20
CA THR A 243 6.40 -6.20 15.08
C THR A 243 6.71 -7.56 14.44
N ALA A 244 5.72 -8.21 13.83
CA ALA A 244 5.91 -9.48 13.13
C ALA A 244 6.85 -9.34 11.93
N ALA A 245 6.69 -8.29 11.11
CA ALA A 245 7.57 -7.99 9.98
C ALA A 245 9.01 -7.72 10.47
N ALA A 246 9.18 -6.89 11.52
CA ALA A 246 10.48 -6.57 12.11
C ALA A 246 11.20 -7.81 12.65
N ALA A 247 10.47 -8.72 13.34
CA ALA A 247 11.02 -9.97 13.85
C ALA A 247 11.54 -10.89 12.73
N LYS A 248 10.88 -10.89 11.59
CA LYS A 248 11.28 -11.65 10.39
C LYS A 248 12.24 -10.88 9.48
N ARG A 249 12.63 -9.65 9.86
CA ARG A 249 13.52 -8.75 9.10
C ARG A 249 12.99 -8.40 7.70
N ILE A 250 11.69 -8.31 7.56
CA ILE A 250 11.03 -7.90 6.33
C ILE A 250 10.79 -6.39 6.40
N PRO A 251 11.31 -5.61 5.44
CA PRO A 251 11.02 -4.18 5.33
C PRO A 251 9.51 -3.94 5.21
N PHE A 252 9.03 -2.87 5.87
CA PHE A 252 7.63 -2.52 5.82
C PHE A 252 7.39 -1.02 5.85
N THR A 253 6.30 -0.58 5.25
CA THR A 253 5.73 0.76 5.39
C THR A 253 4.35 0.67 6.04
N ILE A 254 3.85 1.80 6.52
CA ILE A 254 2.49 1.91 7.05
C ILE A 254 1.64 2.65 6.03
N GLY A 255 0.58 2.02 5.56
CA GLY A 255 -0.38 2.60 4.63
C GLY A 255 -1.43 3.45 5.33
N VAL A 256 -1.69 4.64 4.80
CA VAL A 256 -2.76 5.55 5.21
C VAL A 256 -3.56 5.98 3.99
N GLU A 257 -4.84 6.34 4.21
CA GLU A 257 -5.80 6.64 3.16
C GLU A 257 -6.06 8.15 3.05
N THR A 258 -6.26 8.64 1.82
CA THR A 258 -6.64 10.04 1.53
C THR A 258 -7.83 10.17 0.59
N ASP A 259 -8.47 9.08 0.19
CA ASP A 259 -9.70 9.12 -0.59
C ASP A 259 -10.88 9.60 0.26
N THR A 260 -12.02 9.86 -0.39
CA THR A 260 -13.21 10.35 0.34
C THR A 260 -13.72 9.32 1.36
N PRO A 261 -14.42 9.77 2.43
CA PRO A 261 -15.00 8.85 3.41
C PRO A 261 -15.91 7.77 2.80
N GLU A 262 -16.60 8.08 1.70
CA GLU A 262 -17.48 7.14 1.01
C GLU A 262 -16.69 5.98 0.38
N VAL A 263 -15.49 6.26 -0.12
CA VAL A 263 -14.60 5.25 -0.70
C VAL A 263 -13.85 4.49 0.40
N ALA A 264 -13.32 5.22 1.37
CA ALA A 264 -12.52 4.67 2.48
C ALA A 264 -13.33 3.85 3.50
N GLY A 265 -14.67 3.93 3.47
CA GLY A 265 -15.54 3.22 4.40
C GLY A 265 -15.89 4.00 5.66
N GLY A 266 -15.63 5.29 5.69
CA GLY A 266 -16.01 6.22 6.74
C GLY A 266 -14.96 7.27 7.05
N PRO A 267 -15.33 8.39 7.70
CA PRO A 267 -14.42 9.51 7.96
C PRO A 267 -13.24 9.11 8.85
N ALA A 268 -13.41 8.20 9.79
CA ALA A 268 -12.34 7.76 10.66
C ALA A 268 -11.28 6.87 9.98
N ALA A 269 -11.51 6.46 8.72
CA ALA A 269 -10.60 5.59 7.98
C ALA A 269 -9.70 6.37 7.01
N THR A 270 -9.89 7.69 6.85
CA THR A 270 -9.20 8.47 5.84
C THR A 270 -8.88 9.87 6.32
N PHE A 271 -7.83 10.45 5.76
CA PHE A 271 -7.56 11.90 5.83
C PHE A 271 -8.28 12.68 4.73
N GLY A 272 -9.10 12.01 3.91
CA GLY A 272 -9.73 12.59 2.73
C GLY A 272 -10.70 13.74 2.99
N ASP A 273 -11.27 13.89 4.17
CA ASP A 273 -12.09 15.03 4.62
C ASP A 273 -11.36 15.96 5.63
N ASP A 274 -10.09 15.69 5.89
CA ASP A 274 -9.22 16.46 6.77
C ASP A 274 -8.38 17.50 6.01
N THR A 275 -7.23 17.86 6.60
CA THR A 275 -6.25 18.78 6.03
C THR A 275 -4.90 18.08 5.78
N ALA A 276 -4.15 18.54 4.79
CA ALA A 276 -2.79 18.06 4.54
C ALA A 276 -1.89 18.24 5.79
N ALA A 277 -2.10 19.30 6.58
CA ALA A 277 -1.36 19.55 7.82
C ALA A 277 -1.65 18.48 8.90
N LEU A 278 -2.89 17.97 8.97
CA LEU A 278 -3.24 16.88 9.88
C LEU A 278 -2.57 15.58 9.43
N LEU A 279 -2.64 15.25 8.15
CA LEU A 279 -1.94 14.08 7.58
C LEU A 279 -0.44 14.09 7.94
N GLU A 280 0.27 15.21 7.75
CA GLU A 280 1.68 15.34 8.09
C GLU A 280 1.91 15.21 9.61
N THR A 281 1.04 15.79 10.43
CA THR A 281 1.16 15.71 11.90
C THR A 281 0.96 14.29 12.40
N GLU A 282 -0.07 13.59 11.94
CA GLU A 282 -0.39 12.24 12.41
C GLU A 282 0.64 11.22 11.90
N THR A 283 1.09 11.35 10.64
CA THR A 283 2.15 10.48 10.11
C THR A 283 3.50 10.69 10.80
N ALA A 284 3.82 11.92 11.22
CA ALA A 284 5.01 12.18 12.06
C ALA A 284 4.93 11.47 13.42
N LYS A 285 3.75 11.39 14.04
CA LYS A 285 3.53 10.61 15.27
C LYS A 285 3.69 9.10 15.00
N VAL A 286 3.18 8.57 13.88
CA VAL A 286 3.40 7.18 13.45
C VAL A 286 4.91 6.89 13.37
N ARG A 287 5.67 7.74 12.68
CA ARG A 287 7.13 7.62 12.60
C ARG A 287 7.78 7.62 13.97
N SER A 288 7.42 8.53 14.85
CA SER A 288 8.03 8.62 16.20
C SER A 288 7.84 7.32 17.01
N GLN A 289 6.73 6.63 16.81
CA GLN A 289 6.38 5.42 17.56
C GLN A 289 6.92 4.12 16.94
N LEU A 290 7.06 4.06 15.61
CA LEU A 290 7.39 2.83 14.89
C LEU A 290 8.81 2.81 14.29
N SER A 291 9.51 3.93 14.19
CA SER A 291 10.83 4.02 13.54
C SER A 291 11.93 3.20 14.21
N SER A 292 11.77 2.83 15.49
CA SER A 292 12.69 1.95 16.18
C SER A 292 12.56 0.48 15.76
N LEU A 293 11.46 0.11 15.11
CA LEU A 293 11.27 -1.25 14.61
C LEU A 293 12.13 -1.49 13.37
N ARG A 294 12.87 -2.58 13.39
CA ARG A 294 13.76 -2.94 12.28
C ARG A 294 12.98 -3.13 11.00
N GLY A 295 13.39 -2.42 9.93
CA GLY A 295 12.76 -2.50 8.62
C GLY A 295 11.64 -1.49 8.39
N TYR A 296 11.36 -0.60 9.37
CA TYR A 296 10.43 0.50 9.15
C TYR A 296 10.93 1.42 8.03
N GLY A 297 10.11 1.56 6.98
CA GLY A 297 10.42 2.33 5.77
C GLY A 297 9.72 3.69 5.68
N GLY A 298 8.84 4.01 6.63
CA GLY A 298 8.02 5.23 6.60
C GLY A 298 6.54 4.96 6.41
N VAL A 299 5.83 6.02 6.01
CA VAL A 299 4.40 5.97 5.69
C VAL A 299 4.22 6.01 4.17
N THR A 300 3.26 5.27 3.65
CA THR A 300 2.84 5.27 2.25
C THR A 300 1.40 5.76 2.16
N VAL A 301 1.12 6.69 1.25
CA VAL A 301 -0.20 7.31 1.09
C VAL A 301 -0.96 6.65 -0.06
N GLU A 302 -2.17 6.21 0.21
CA GLU A 302 -3.21 5.82 -0.74
C GLU A 302 -4.06 7.06 -1.01
N HIS A 303 -4.15 7.59 -2.22
CA HIS A 303 -3.28 7.43 -3.37
C HIS A 303 -2.92 8.80 -3.98
N LEU A 304 -2.17 8.83 -5.08
CA LEU A 304 -1.68 10.07 -5.71
C LEU A 304 -2.78 11.12 -5.92
N LEU A 305 -3.91 10.77 -6.56
CA LEU A 305 -4.93 11.76 -6.94
C LEU A 305 -5.62 12.35 -5.71
N SER A 306 -6.08 11.51 -4.79
CA SER A 306 -6.74 11.96 -3.56
C SER A 306 -5.80 12.77 -2.67
N TRP A 307 -4.50 12.41 -2.65
CA TRP A 307 -3.50 13.19 -1.93
C TRP A 307 -3.24 14.55 -2.58
N GLN A 308 -3.20 14.64 -3.91
CA GLN A 308 -3.11 15.92 -4.63
C GLN A 308 -4.33 16.79 -4.33
N ASP A 309 -5.53 16.21 -4.33
CA ASP A 309 -6.77 16.92 -3.98
C ASP A 309 -6.75 17.42 -2.53
N LEU A 310 -6.25 16.61 -1.59
CA LEU A 310 -6.09 17.00 -0.19
C LEU A 310 -5.11 18.19 -0.03
N ILE A 311 -3.99 18.17 -0.74
CA ILE A 311 -3.00 19.26 -0.70
C ILE A 311 -3.54 20.55 -1.35
N ALA A 312 -4.37 20.44 -2.37
CA ALA A 312 -4.91 21.59 -3.08
C ALA A 312 -6.01 22.33 -2.30
N ARG A 313 -6.52 21.74 -1.22
CA ARG A 313 -7.51 22.40 -0.36
C ARG A 313 -6.88 23.53 0.45
N PRO A 314 -7.60 24.66 0.60
CA PRO A 314 -7.12 25.83 1.33
C PRO A 314 -6.95 25.58 2.83
#